data_1c4a34f17d974407ad44021488dd52e0
#
_entry.id   1c4a34f17d974407ad44021488dd52e0
#
_cell.length_a   1.000
_cell.length_b   1.000
_cell.length_c   1.000
_cell.angle_alpha   90.00
_cell.angle_beta   90.00
_cell.angle_gamma   90.00
#
_symmetry.space_group_name_H-M   'P 1'
#
loop_
_entity.id
_entity.type
_entity.pdbx_description
1 polymer ?
#
loop_
_entity_poly.entity_id
_entity_poly.type
_entity_poly.pdbx_seq_one_letter_code
_entity_poly.pdbx_strand_id
1 'polypeptide(L)'
;SPAAPVNPNRVAAMPPDLGMPHYSVYPDPNRPFAKAEVISLDPRQFDLHLVAGTVEPRSTTGLVGTGMIPDDEATRRGLVAAFNGGWAAMHGHYGLMVDRQVFLPAKNGVATLAWYADGSLRLGVWGRDIQPSPDIVSFRQNCLPLIENGAISPELGKLSLWGLSISDEAVIYRSGLGQTRDGKLVYVAGNALSALTLARVLSEAGAYNAMLLDIDDFHVAFITYRQVAGKDGRVQVVGTKLRQDMRGFDGHFLQPFALDFFYVTRKL
;
A
#
# COMPACT_ATOMS: atom_id res chain seq x y z
N SER A 1 -15.39 -7.63 23.48
CA SER A 1 -16.63 -6.99 23.03
C SER A 1 -16.75 -7.16 21.53
N PRO A 2 -17.92 -7.52 20.98
CA PRO A 2 -18.08 -7.66 19.55
C PRO A 2 -17.87 -6.30 18.87
N ALA A 3 -17.19 -6.31 17.70
CA ALA A 3 -16.99 -5.13 16.88
C ALA A 3 -18.35 -4.51 16.53
N ALA A 4 -18.46 -3.19 16.70
CA ALA A 4 -19.67 -2.49 16.30
C ALA A 4 -19.90 -2.69 14.79
N PRO A 5 -21.14 -2.86 14.32
CA PRO A 5 -21.43 -3.10 12.91
C PRO A 5 -21.02 -1.89 12.07
N VAL A 6 -20.44 -2.18 10.90
CA VAL A 6 -20.10 -1.19 9.87
C VAL A 6 -21.36 -0.40 9.51
N ASN A 7 -21.24 0.92 9.47
CA ASN A 7 -22.29 1.81 9.00
C ASN A 7 -22.77 1.38 7.60
N PRO A 8 -24.09 1.14 7.41
CA PRO A 8 -24.64 0.64 6.15
C PRO A 8 -24.57 1.62 4.96
N ASN A 9 -24.04 2.81 5.14
CA ASN A 9 -23.84 3.77 4.08
C ASN A 9 -22.59 3.43 3.24
N ARG A 10 -22.55 2.22 2.70
CA ARG A 10 -21.62 1.85 1.63
C ARG A 10 -22.04 2.58 0.35
N VAL A 11 -21.36 3.67 0.02
CA VAL A 11 -21.51 4.29 -1.29
C VAL A 11 -20.52 3.60 -2.23
N ALA A 12 -21.03 2.74 -3.09
CA ALA A 12 -20.26 2.19 -4.19
C ALA A 12 -19.98 3.31 -5.20
N ALA A 13 -18.83 3.94 -5.12
CA ALA A 13 -18.30 4.73 -6.20
C ALA A 13 -17.29 3.86 -6.94
N MET A 14 -17.72 3.22 -8.02
CA MET A 14 -16.80 2.57 -8.93
C MET A 14 -16.19 3.60 -9.89
N PRO A 15 -14.85 3.72 -9.92
CA PRO A 15 -14.21 4.14 -11.16
C PRO A 15 -14.52 3.08 -12.22
N PRO A 16 -14.76 3.46 -13.47
CA PRO A 16 -15.14 2.50 -14.48
C PRO A 16 -14.05 1.44 -14.64
N ASP A 17 -14.43 0.20 -14.38
CA ASP A 17 -13.81 -1.03 -14.90
C ASP A 17 -12.31 -1.27 -14.61
N LEU A 18 -11.86 -1.10 -13.35
CA LEU A 18 -10.50 -1.54 -12.97
C LEU A 18 -10.40 -3.07 -12.79
N GLY A 19 -11.53 -3.78 -12.69
CA GLY A 19 -11.57 -5.20 -12.31
C GLY A 19 -11.17 -5.46 -10.86
N MET A 20 -10.94 -4.40 -10.07
CA MET A 20 -10.67 -4.46 -8.64
C MET A 20 -11.89 -3.94 -7.87
N PRO A 21 -12.48 -4.75 -6.97
CA PRO A 21 -13.55 -4.27 -6.10
C PRO A 21 -13.09 -3.04 -5.29
N HIS A 22 -13.90 -1.97 -5.34
CA HIS A 22 -13.64 -0.72 -4.66
C HIS A 22 -14.91 -0.20 -4.02
N TYR A 23 -14.81 0.28 -2.79
CA TYR A 23 -15.89 0.96 -2.09
C TYR A 23 -15.36 1.97 -1.07
N SER A 24 -16.22 2.90 -0.66
CA SER A 24 -15.93 3.88 0.38
C SER A 24 -16.66 3.52 1.68
N VAL A 25 -16.06 3.84 2.80
CA VAL A 25 -16.67 3.75 4.14
C VAL A 25 -16.46 5.05 4.92
N TYR A 26 -17.37 5.32 5.86
CA TYR A 26 -17.28 6.39 6.84
C TYR A 26 -17.09 5.78 8.22
N PRO A 27 -15.82 5.53 8.64
CA PRO A 27 -15.52 4.64 9.75
C PRO A 27 -15.65 5.29 11.14
N ASP A 28 -15.82 6.60 11.23
CA ASP A 28 -15.88 7.33 12.49
C ASP A 28 -17.16 8.16 12.58
N PRO A 29 -18.14 7.73 13.40
CA PRO A 29 -19.38 8.47 13.55
C PRO A 29 -19.22 9.87 14.17
N ASN A 30 -18.12 10.11 14.89
CA ASN A 30 -17.80 11.43 15.46
C ASN A 30 -17.10 12.34 14.45
N ARG A 31 -16.68 11.81 13.30
CA ARG A 31 -16.04 12.55 12.19
C ARG A 31 -16.70 12.17 10.87
N PRO A 32 -17.88 12.72 10.57
CA PRO A 32 -18.63 12.33 9.38
C PRO A 32 -17.94 12.67 8.05
N PHE A 33 -16.90 13.52 8.09
CA PHE A 33 -16.04 13.85 6.96
C PHE A 33 -14.91 12.82 6.76
N ALA A 34 -14.63 11.96 7.75
CA ALA A 34 -13.63 10.91 7.65
C ALA A 34 -14.14 9.84 6.68
N LYS A 35 -13.47 9.74 5.53
CA LYS A 35 -13.82 8.81 4.47
C LYS A 35 -12.60 7.95 4.14
N ALA A 36 -12.78 6.64 4.15
CA ALA A 36 -11.76 5.69 3.73
C ALA A 36 -12.19 4.97 2.44
N GLU A 37 -11.25 4.80 1.54
CA GLU A 37 -11.38 4.00 0.33
C GLU A 37 -10.81 2.61 0.61
N VAL A 38 -11.52 1.57 0.17
CA VAL A 38 -11.14 0.17 0.30
C VAL A 38 -11.04 -0.43 -1.10
N ILE A 39 -9.89 -0.98 -1.43
CA ILE A 39 -9.62 -1.59 -2.74
C ILE A 39 -9.11 -3.00 -2.51
N SER A 40 -9.74 -3.98 -3.15
CA SER A 40 -9.33 -5.38 -3.08
C SER A 40 -8.58 -5.76 -4.36
N LEU A 41 -7.45 -6.45 -4.19
CA LEU A 41 -6.60 -6.93 -5.27
C LEU A 41 -6.44 -8.45 -5.14
N ASP A 42 -6.88 -9.17 -6.16
CA ASP A 42 -6.74 -10.63 -6.23
C ASP A 42 -5.44 -10.99 -6.95
N PRO A 43 -4.45 -11.61 -6.26
CA PRO A 43 -3.18 -11.99 -6.87
C PRO A 43 -3.30 -13.07 -7.96
N ARG A 44 -4.47 -13.69 -8.13
CA ARG A 44 -4.75 -14.59 -9.25
C ARG A 44 -5.00 -13.85 -10.56
N GLN A 45 -5.41 -12.57 -10.49
CA GLN A 45 -5.75 -11.72 -11.63
C GLN A 45 -4.72 -10.61 -11.86
N PHE A 46 -3.97 -10.25 -10.82
CA PHE A 46 -3.07 -9.11 -10.84
C PHE A 46 -1.70 -9.47 -10.26
N ASP A 47 -0.67 -8.85 -10.81
CA ASP A 47 0.65 -8.83 -10.23
C ASP A 47 0.87 -7.50 -9.49
N LEU A 48 1.40 -7.59 -8.26
CA LEU A 48 1.85 -6.45 -7.49
C LEU A 48 3.38 -6.34 -7.61
N HIS A 49 3.86 -5.16 -7.90
CA HIS A 49 5.28 -4.86 -8.07
C HIS A 49 5.73 -3.80 -7.06
N LEU A 50 6.98 -3.88 -6.63
CA LEU A 50 7.62 -2.91 -5.74
C LEU A 50 8.68 -2.13 -6.50
N VAL A 51 8.72 -0.80 -6.31
CA VAL A 51 9.72 0.09 -6.89
C VAL A 51 10.41 0.84 -5.77
N ALA A 52 11.74 0.79 -5.73
CA ALA A 52 12.52 1.65 -4.85
C ALA A 52 12.61 3.06 -5.45
N GLY A 53 12.44 4.08 -4.62
CA GLY A 53 12.51 5.48 -5.03
C GLY A 53 13.93 5.91 -5.41
N THR A 54 14.05 7.06 -6.03
CA THR A 54 15.35 7.62 -6.41
C THR A 54 16.15 8.15 -5.21
N VAL A 55 15.49 8.40 -4.08
CA VAL A 55 16.08 8.90 -2.84
C VAL A 55 15.82 7.95 -1.66
N GLU A 56 14.60 7.48 -1.52
CA GLU A 56 14.18 6.60 -0.43
C GLU A 56 13.84 5.17 -0.95
N PRO A 57 14.19 4.15 -0.20
CA PRO A 57 14.90 4.26 1.07
C PRO A 57 16.35 4.67 0.84
N ARG A 58 16.91 5.51 1.74
CA ARG A 58 18.36 5.77 1.75
C ARG A 58 19.07 4.44 2.00
N SER A 59 19.63 3.91 0.93
CA SER A 59 20.24 2.59 0.94
C SER A 59 21.51 2.58 1.79
N THR A 60 21.70 1.51 2.57
CA THR A 60 22.96 1.21 3.27
C THR A 60 23.95 0.45 2.37
N THR A 61 23.54 0.10 1.16
CA THR A 61 24.31 -0.70 0.19
C THR A 61 24.78 0.10 -1.03
N GLY A 62 24.48 1.39 -1.11
CA GLY A 62 24.82 2.26 -2.23
C GLY A 62 23.88 2.15 -3.44
N LEU A 63 22.84 1.30 -3.36
CA LEU A 63 21.85 1.18 -4.44
C LEU A 63 20.95 2.42 -4.53
N VAL A 64 20.54 2.75 -5.73
CA VAL A 64 19.57 3.80 -6.04
C VAL A 64 18.45 3.18 -6.85
N GLY A 65 17.21 3.45 -6.47
CA GLY A 65 16.03 2.95 -7.17
C GLY A 65 15.74 3.74 -8.45
N THR A 66 14.93 3.17 -9.32
CA THR A 66 14.46 3.83 -10.55
C THR A 66 13.41 4.89 -10.26
N GLY A 67 12.62 4.70 -9.19
CA GLY A 67 11.56 5.61 -8.76
C GLY A 67 10.40 5.74 -9.74
N MET A 68 10.29 4.87 -10.76
CA MET A 68 9.23 4.98 -11.75
C MET A 68 8.77 3.60 -12.25
N ILE A 69 7.52 3.55 -12.68
CA ILE A 69 6.96 2.39 -13.37
C ILE A 69 7.74 2.19 -14.67
N PRO A 70 8.15 0.96 -15.01
CA PRO A 70 8.84 0.69 -16.27
C PRO A 70 8.06 1.17 -17.49
N ASP A 71 8.74 1.90 -18.39
CA ASP A 71 8.12 2.46 -19.60
C ASP A 71 8.27 1.52 -20.81
N ASP A 72 7.88 0.27 -20.64
CA ASP A 72 7.82 -0.72 -21.72
C ASP A 72 6.37 -1.02 -22.13
N GLU A 73 6.20 -1.58 -23.31
CA GLU A 73 4.88 -1.84 -23.90
C GLU A 73 4.04 -2.83 -23.08
N ALA A 74 4.66 -3.88 -22.52
CA ALA A 74 3.95 -4.89 -21.74
C ALA A 74 3.42 -4.27 -20.43
N THR A 75 4.25 -3.50 -19.74
CA THR A 75 3.86 -2.78 -18.52
C THR A 75 2.74 -1.78 -18.82
N ARG A 76 2.85 -0.96 -19.89
CA ARG A 76 1.78 0.00 -20.26
C ARG A 76 0.45 -0.68 -20.56
N ARG A 77 0.46 -1.83 -21.25
CA ARG A 77 -0.76 -2.59 -21.55
C ARG A 77 -1.43 -3.18 -20.31
N GLY A 78 -0.62 -3.64 -19.35
CA GLY A 78 -1.13 -4.29 -18.15
C GLY A 78 -1.43 -3.35 -16.99
N LEU A 79 -0.89 -2.13 -16.98
CA LEU A 79 -0.94 -1.21 -15.85
C LEU A 79 -2.37 -0.81 -15.49
N VAL A 80 -2.75 -0.99 -14.21
CA VAL A 80 -4.09 -0.65 -13.71
C VAL A 80 -4.06 0.33 -12.56
N ALA A 81 -3.06 0.27 -11.67
CA ALA A 81 -2.96 1.16 -10.53
C ALA A 81 -1.52 1.29 -10.01
N ALA A 82 -1.29 2.32 -9.21
CA ALA A 82 -0.11 2.43 -8.36
C ALA A 82 -0.48 3.16 -7.06
N PHE A 83 0.22 2.85 -5.99
CA PHE A 83 -0.02 3.47 -4.69
C PHE A 83 1.26 3.55 -3.86
N ASN A 84 1.24 4.41 -2.86
CA ASN A 84 2.38 4.70 -2.01
C ASN A 84 2.98 3.48 -1.31
N GLY A 85 4.27 3.55 -1.03
CA GLY A 85 4.98 2.61 -0.17
C GLY A 85 4.87 2.95 1.31
N GLY A 86 5.91 2.62 2.06
CA GLY A 86 6.01 2.87 3.50
C GLY A 86 6.87 4.09 3.83
N TRP A 87 7.19 4.22 5.10
CA TRP A 87 7.95 5.36 5.64
C TRP A 87 9.37 5.45 5.09
N ALA A 88 9.85 6.68 5.02
CA ALA A 88 11.24 6.98 4.72
C ALA A 88 12.21 6.33 5.73
N ALA A 89 13.44 6.04 5.30
CA ALA A 89 14.42 5.30 6.10
C ALA A 89 14.66 5.94 7.48
N MET A 90 14.69 7.26 7.57
CA MET A 90 14.91 7.98 8.82
C MET A 90 13.86 7.69 9.92
N HIS A 91 12.69 7.17 9.56
CA HIS A 91 11.59 6.88 10.49
C HIS A 91 11.53 5.43 10.96
N GLY A 92 12.63 4.68 10.88
CA GLY A 92 12.69 3.34 11.42
C GLY A 92 13.63 2.40 10.67
N HIS A 93 14.23 2.80 9.57
CA HIS A 93 15.13 1.98 8.74
C HIS A 93 14.51 0.62 8.41
N TYR A 94 13.22 0.63 8.04
CA TYR A 94 12.49 -0.59 7.69
C TYR A 94 13.02 -1.17 6.38
N GLY A 95 13.19 -2.49 6.35
CA GLY A 95 13.83 -3.20 5.26
C GLY A 95 13.12 -3.06 3.92
N LEU A 96 13.91 -3.02 2.86
CA LEU A 96 13.45 -3.02 1.48
C LEU A 96 14.42 -3.77 0.58
N MET A 97 13.90 -4.73 -0.17
CA MET A 97 14.60 -5.47 -1.22
C MET A 97 13.73 -5.50 -2.48
N VAL A 98 14.30 -5.21 -3.61
CA VAL A 98 13.64 -5.29 -4.93
C VAL A 98 14.47 -6.19 -5.83
N ASP A 99 13.86 -7.23 -6.37
CA ASP A 99 14.50 -8.17 -7.30
C ASP A 99 15.87 -8.65 -6.80
N ARG A 100 15.93 -9.10 -5.54
CA ARG A 100 17.14 -9.56 -4.83
C ARG A 100 18.18 -8.48 -4.53
N GLN A 101 17.89 -7.23 -4.85
CA GLN A 101 18.74 -6.08 -4.50
C GLN A 101 18.31 -5.50 -3.16
N VAL A 102 19.13 -5.65 -2.14
CA VAL A 102 18.84 -5.15 -0.79
C VAL A 102 19.23 -3.68 -0.68
N PHE A 103 18.24 -2.82 -0.50
CA PHE A 103 18.42 -1.39 -0.20
C PHE A 103 18.61 -1.18 1.30
N LEU A 104 17.74 -1.78 2.10
CA LEU A 104 17.83 -1.84 3.55
C LEU A 104 17.60 -3.27 4.02
N PRO A 105 18.45 -3.80 4.93
CA PRO A 105 18.30 -5.15 5.44
C PRO A 105 16.99 -5.32 6.23
N ALA A 106 16.46 -6.54 6.20
CA ALA A 106 15.25 -6.87 6.96
C ALA A 106 15.51 -6.85 8.48
N LYS A 107 14.49 -6.45 9.22
CA LYS A 107 14.46 -6.45 10.69
C LYS A 107 13.47 -7.49 11.20
N ASN A 108 13.83 -8.21 12.26
CA ASN A 108 12.91 -9.12 12.96
C ASN A 108 11.81 -8.35 13.68
N GLY A 109 10.63 -8.96 13.78
CA GLY A 109 9.50 -8.41 14.52
C GLY A 109 8.72 -7.31 13.79
N VAL A 110 9.05 -7.02 12.55
CA VAL A 110 8.47 -5.94 11.74
C VAL A 110 7.47 -6.50 10.73
N ALA A 111 6.36 -5.79 10.52
CA ALA A 111 5.39 -6.13 9.49
C ALA A 111 6.03 -6.08 8.11
N THR A 112 5.84 -7.13 7.33
CA THR A 112 6.54 -7.36 6.06
C THR A 112 5.59 -7.90 5.01
N LEU A 113 5.59 -7.30 3.82
CA LEU A 113 5.08 -7.92 2.61
C LEU A 113 6.27 -8.51 1.84
N ALA A 114 6.22 -9.79 1.54
CA ALA A 114 7.25 -10.52 0.81
C ALA A 114 6.71 -11.11 -0.50
N TRP A 115 7.55 -11.05 -1.54
CA TRP A 115 7.33 -11.69 -2.84
C TRP A 115 8.25 -12.90 -2.94
N TYR A 116 7.71 -14.02 -3.33
CA TYR A 116 8.43 -15.26 -3.53
C TYR A 116 8.68 -15.56 -5.01
N ALA A 117 9.71 -16.34 -5.29
CA ALA A 117 10.11 -16.71 -6.65
C ALA A 117 9.02 -17.45 -7.44
N ASP A 118 8.08 -18.10 -6.75
CA ASP A 118 6.91 -18.75 -7.35
C ASP A 118 5.76 -17.78 -7.69
N GLY A 119 5.95 -16.48 -7.45
CA GLY A 119 4.96 -15.43 -7.66
C GLY A 119 3.98 -15.23 -6.51
N SER A 120 4.07 -16.02 -5.43
CA SER A 120 3.21 -15.83 -4.26
C SER A 120 3.61 -14.63 -3.43
N LEU A 121 2.62 -14.09 -2.69
CA LEU A 121 2.77 -12.97 -1.78
C LEU A 121 2.42 -13.41 -0.36
N ARG A 122 3.17 -12.94 0.61
CA ARG A 122 2.85 -13.16 2.03
C ARG A 122 3.05 -11.89 2.84
N LEU A 123 2.04 -11.52 3.62
CA LEU A 123 2.10 -10.46 4.61
C LEU A 123 2.12 -11.08 6.01
N GLY A 124 3.11 -10.73 6.80
CA GLY A 124 3.30 -11.25 8.15
C GLY A 124 4.48 -10.59 8.85
N VAL A 125 4.88 -11.12 9.99
CA VAL A 125 6.00 -10.61 10.79
C VAL A 125 7.29 -11.33 10.41
N TRP A 126 8.31 -10.57 10.06
CA TRP A 126 9.62 -11.11 9.72
C TRP A 126 10.30 -11.79 10.92
N GLY A 127 10.87 -12.96 10.69
CA GLY A 127 11.51 -13.80 11.71
C GLY A 127 10.53 -14.70 12.48
N ARG A 128 9.21 -14.53 12.25
CA ARG A 128 8.17 -15.38 12.83
C ARG A 128 7.30 -16.02 11.75
N ASP A 129 6.54 -15.21 11.01
CA ASP A 129 5.63 -15.67 9.97
C ASP A 129 6.34 -15.82 8.61
N ILE A 130 7.34 -14.97 8.39
CA ILE A 130 8.19 -14.95 7.20
C ILE A 130 9.62 -15.18 7.66
N GLN A 131 10.20 -16.34 7.30
CA GLN A 131 11.60 -16.66 7.58
C GLN A 131 12.48 -16.19 6.43
N PRO A 132 13.71 -15.71 6.70
CA PRO A 132 14.69 -15.48 5.65
C PRO A 132 14.85 -16.71 4.76
N SER A 133 14.73 -16.51 3.45
CA SER A 133 14.79 -17.59 2.47
C SER A 133 15.35 -17.08 1.15
N PRO A 134 16.14 -17.87 0.40
CA PRO A 134 16.55 -17.53 -0.96
C PRO A 134 15.38 -17.45 -1.95
N ASP A 135 14.21 -17.99 -1.58
CA ASP A 135 13.00 -17.91 -2.40
C ASP A 135 12.31 -16.53 -2.33
N ILE A 136 12.66 -15.70 -1.33
CA ILE A 136 12.16 -14.32 -1.27
C ILE A 136 12.95 -13.47 -2.26
N VAL A 137 12.26 -12.89 -3.22
CA VAL A 137 12.85 -12.07 -4.29
C VAL A 137 12.73 -10.57 -4.02
N SER A 138 11.69 -10.16 -3.27
CA SER A 138 11.48 -8.79 -2.84
C SER A 138 10.77 -8.74 -1.50
N PHE A 139 10.98 -7.69 -0.75
CA PHE A 139 10.19 -7.42 0.46
C PHE A 139 10.13 -5.92 0.77
N ARG A 140 9.06 -5.52 1.43
CA ARG A 140 8.91 -4.19 2.04
C ARG A 140 8.41 -4.34 3.46
N GLN A 141 9.13 -3.75 4.39
CA GLN A 141 8.78 -3.70 5.80
C GLN A 141 8.28 -2.32 6.19
N ASN A 142 7.34 -2.25 7.13
CA ASN A 142 6.96 -0.97 7.73
C ASN A 142 6.29 -1.18 9.08
N CYS A 143 6.82 -0.58 10.14
CA CYS A 143 6.25 -0.56 11.49
C CYS A 143 5.98 -1.96 12.09
N LEU A 144 5.36 -1.97 13.26
CA LEU A 144 4.74 -3.17 13.83
C LEU A 144 3.45 -3.50 13.05
N PRO A 145 2.97 -4.74 13.11
CA PRO A 145 1.72 -5.10 12.44
C PRO A 145 0.51 -4.39 13.05
N LEU A 146 -0.42 -3.95 12.21
CA LEU A 146 -1.73 -3.44 12.63
C LEU A 146 -2.66 -4.58 13.04
N ILE A 147 -2.58 -5.68 12.31
CA ILE A 147 -3.38 -6.89 12.54
C ILE A 147 -2.45 -8.09 12.40
N GLU A 148 -2.54 -9.01 13.35
CA GLU A 148 -1.84 -10.29 13.35
C GLU A 148 -2.82 -11.43 13.56
N ASN A 149 -2.86 -12.37 12.62
CA ASN A 149 -3.72 -13.56 12.72
C ASN A 149 -5.19 -13.23 13.05
N GLY A 150 -5.71 -12.15 12.46
CA GLY A 150 -7.08 -11.66 12.66
C GLY A 150 -7.28 -10.80 13.90
N ALA A 151 -6.26 -10.63 14.75
CA ALA A 151 -6.34 -9.81 15.95
C ALA A 151 -5.74 -8.43 15.71
N ILE A 152 -6.51 -7.39 16.01
CA ILE A 152 -6.03 -6.00 15.97
C ILE A 152 -5.01 -5.80 17.10
N SER A 153 -3.87 -5.15 16.78
CA SER A 153 -2.80 -4.89 17.73
C SER A 153 -3.30 -4.10 18.96
N PRO A 154 -2.97 -4.52 20.18
CA PRO A 154 -3.28 -3.74 21.38
C PRO A 154 -2.45 -2.47 21.53
N GLU A 155 -1.38 -2.33 20.73
CA GLU A 155 -0.44 -1.21 20.78
C GLU A 155 -0.93 0.04 20.02
N LEU A 156 -2.10 -0.01 19.34
CA LEU A 156 -2.60 1.06 18.47
C LEU A 156 -2.91 2.37 19.21
N GLY A 157 -2.99 2.36 20.55
CA GLY A 157 -3.09 3.57 21.36
C GLY A 157 -1.76 4.28 21.61
N LYS A 158 -0.62 3.65 21.30
CA LYS A 158 0.71 4.23 21.50
C LYS A 158 1.11 5.06 20.29
N LEU A 159 0.77 6.33 20.28
CA LEU A 159 0.93 7.24 19.14
C LEU A 159 2.34 7.26 18.56
N SER A 160 3.37 7.15 19.41
CA SER A 160 4.78 7.15 18.97
C SER A 160 5.15 6.00 18.04
N LEU A 161 4.38 4.91 18.02
CA LEU A 161 4.63 3.75 17.17
C LEU A 161 4.00 3.88 15.77
N TRP A 162 3.04 4.79 15.60
CA TRP A 162 2.16 4.83 14.42
C TRP A 162 2.23 6.15 13.66
N GLY A 163 3.18 6.99 14.02
CA GLY A 163 3.38 8.29 13.43
C GLY A 163 2.33 9.33 13.86
N LEU A 164 2.84 10.51 14.09
CA LEU A 164 2.08 11.74 14.25
C LEU A 164 2.34 12.62 13.04
N SER A 165 1.38 13.48 12.71
CA SER A 165 1.63 14.54 11.74
C SER A 165 2.67 15.54 12.26
N ILE A 166 3.11 16.45 11.40
CA ILE A 166 4.00 17.58 11.76
C ILE A 166 3.38 18.43 12.90
N SER A 167 2.05 18.41 13.03
CA SER A 167 1.29 19.10 14.09
C SER A 167 0.92 18.21 15.29
N ASP A 168 1.59 17.07 15.46
CA ASP A 168 1.32 16.07 16.53
C ASP A 168 -0.12 15.51 16.53
N GLU A 169 -0.75 15.44 15.38
CA GLU A 169 -2.10 14.90 15.23
C GLU A 169 -2.09 13.37 15.05
N ALA A 170 -2.89 12.69 15.87
CA ALA A 170 -3.08 11.23 15.77
C ALA A 170 -4.03 10.83 14.63
N VAL A 171 -4.93 11.75 14.26
CA VAL A 171 -5.97 11.55 13.22
C VAL A 171 -5.58 12.35 11.99
N ILE A 172 -5.05 11.63 11.00
CA ILE A 172 -4.44 12.20 9.80
C ILE A 172 -4.79 11.33 8.58
N TYR A 173 -4.33 11.73 7.43
CA TYR A 173 -4.32 10.84 6.26
C TYR A 173 -3.46 9.62 6.56
N ARG A 174 -4.00 8.41 6.37
CA ARG A 174 -3.28 7.15 6.58
C ARG A 174 -3.62 6.16 5.49
N SER A 175 -2.67 5.29 5.21
CA SER A 175 -2.85 4.14 4.34
C SER A 175 -2.33 2.87 4.99
N GLY A 176 -2.86 1.73 4.56
CA GLY A 176 -2.45 0.42 5.02
C GLY A 176 -2.75 -0.66 3.99
N LEU A 177 -2.09 -1.77 4.16
CA LEU A 177 -2.23 -2.95 3.32
C LEU A 177 -2.50 -4.17 4.19
N GLY A 178 -3.55 -4.91 3.85
CA GLY A 178 -3.89 -6.18 4.49
C GLY A 178 -3.82 -7.34 3.52
N GLN A 179 -3.68 -8.54 4.07
CA GLN A 179 -3.86 -9.79 3.34
C GLN A 179 -4.94 -10.62 4.01
N THR A 180 -5.90 -11.08 3.23
CA THR A 180 -6.99 -11.97 3.68
C THR A 180 -6.50 -13.41 3.81
N ARG A 181 -7.30 -14.27 4.48
CA ARG A 181 -6.96 -15.70 4.61
C ARG A 181 -6.85 -16.44 3.27
N ASP A 182 -7.63 -16.02 2.27
CA ASP A 182 -7.58 -16.57 0.91
C ASP A 182 -6.54 -15.90 0.00
N GLY A 183 -5.68 -15.05 0.57
CA GLY A 183 -4.50 -14.47 -0.08
C GLY A 183 -4.74 -13.19 -0.88
N LYS A 184 -5.96 -12.66 -0.90
CA LYS A 184 -6.22 -11.35 -1.52
C LYS A 184 -5.54 -10.23 -0.72
N LEU A 185 -5.14 -9.17 -1.41
CA LEU A 185 -4.67 -7.95 -0.77
C LEU A 185 -5.80 -6.93 -0.66
N VAL A 186 -5.76 -6.14 0.40
CA VAL A 186 -6.69 -5.04 0.64
C VAL A 186 -5.90 -3.78 0.96
N TYR A 187 -6.01 -2.78 0.09
CA TYR A 187 -5.48 -1.45 0.35
C TYR A 187 -6.58 -0.56 0.95
N VAL A 188 -6.24 0.16 2.00
CA VAL A 188 -7.12 1.14 2.62
C VAL A 188 -6.39 2.48 2.73
N ALA A 189 -7.04 3.56 2.35
CA ALA A 189 -6.56 4.91 2.59
C ALA A 189 -7.71 5.86 2.93
N GLY A 190 -7.47 6.79 3.84
CA GLY A 190 -8.49 7.77 4.24
C GLY A 190 -7.91 9.04 4.84
N ASN A 191 -8.70 10.12 4.77
CA ASN A 191 -8.26 11.49 5.05
C ASN A 191 -8.18 11.85 6.54
N ALA A 192 -8.84 11.12 7.42
CA ALA A 192 -8.88 11.40 8.84
C ALA A 192 -9.00 10.10 9.65
N LEU A 193 -7.92 9.34 9.68
CA LEU A 193 -7.86 8.03 10.33
C LEU A 193 -6.83 8.05 11.48
N SER A 194 -7.22 7.48 12.62
CA SER A 194 -6.25 6.98 13.59
C SER A 194 -5.72 5.62 13.11
N ALA A 195 -4.61 5.15 13.69
CA ALA A 195 -4.12 3.80 13.44
C ALA A 195 -5.17 2.73 13.79
N LEU A 196 -5.93 2.93 14.86
CA LEU A 196 -7.01 2.04 15.26
C LEU A 196 -8.16 2.03 14.24
N THR A 197 -8.57 3.19 13.75
CA THR A 197 -9.63 3.30 12.75
C THR A 197 -9.21 2.62 11.44
N LEU A 198 -7.96 2.84 11.00
CA LEU A 198 -7.39 2.16 9.83
C LEU A 198 -7.40 0.63 10.02
N ALA A 199 -6.94 0.13 11.18
CA ALA A 199 -6.91 -1.30 11.47
C ALA A 199 -8.33 -1.91 11.49
N ARG A 200 -9.32 -1.20 12.01
CA ARG A 200 -10.73 -1.65 11.99
C ARG A 200 -11.26 -1.77 10.56
N VAL A 201 -11.02 -0.78 9.71
CA VAL A 201 -11.45 -0.82 8.30
C VAL A 201 -10.79 -2.00 7.58
N LEU A 202 -9.48 -2.21 7.78
CA LEU A 202 -8.76 -3.36 7.21
C LEU A 202 -9.32 -4.69 7.71
N SER A 203 -9.61 -4.81 9.01
CA SER A 203 -10.20 -6.02 9.61
C SER A 203 -11.59 -6.31 9.05
N GLU A 204 -12.44 -5.31 8.94
CA GLU A 204 -13.78 -5.42 8.36
C GLU A 204 -13.77 -5.75 6.86
N ALA A 205 -12.72 -5.34 6.15
CA ALA A 205 -12.47 -5.72 4.75
C ALA A 205 -11.90 -7.14 4.61
N GLY A 206 -11.68 -7.85 5.72
CA GLY A 206 -11.25 -9.26 5.75
C GLY A 206 -9.76 -9.47 5.93
N ALA A 207 -8.97 -8.44 6.23
CA ALA A 207 -7.55 -8.59 6.48
C ALA A 207 -7.28 -9.49 7.69
N TYR A 208 -6.48 -10.51 7.49
CA TYR A 208 -6.01 -11.45 8.51
C TYR A 208 -4.68 -10.98 9.10
N ASN A 209 -3.81 -10.45 8.25
CA ASN A 209 -2.62 -9.70 8.63
C ASN A 209 -2.66 -8.34 7.95
N ALA A 210 -2.15 -7.30 8.61
CA ALA A 210 -2.11 -5.96 8.02
C ALA A 210 -0.93 -5.13 8.52
N MET A 211 -0.45 -4.26 7.65
CA MET A 211 0.63 -3.31 7.92
C MET A 211 0.21 -1.89 7.60
N LEU A 212 0.78 -0.93 8.34
CA LEU A 212 0.73 0.47 7.99
C LEU A 212 1.60 0.71 6.74
N LEU A 213 1.15 1.57 5.85
CA LEU A 213 1.97 2.17 4.80
C LEU A 213 2.29 3.62 5.17
N ASP A 214 2.36 4.52 4.20
CA ASP A 214 2.68 5.91 4.50
C ASP A 214 1.49 6.68 5.06
N ILE A 215 1.78 7.83 5.64
CA ILE A 215 0.83 8.74 6.28
C ILE A 215 0.96 10.13 5.69
N ASP A 216 0.01 11.00 6.01
CA ASP A 216 -0.25 12.36 5.54
C ASP A 216 -0.68 12.45 4.05
N ASP A 217 -1.24 13.60 3.69
CA ASP A 217 -1.83 13.83 2.37
C ASP A 217 -0.80 14.08 1.25
N PHE A 218 0.49 14.29 1.62
CA PHE A 218 1.58 14.42 0.66
C PHE A 218 2.10 13.07 0.17
N HIS A 219 2.09 12.06 1.06
CA HIS A 219 2.71 10.77 0.80
C HIS A 219 1.70 9.70 0.44
N VAL A 220 0.46 9.78 0.98
CA VAL A 220 -0.59 8.83 0.62
C VAL A 220 -1.15 9.15 -0.76
N ALA A 221 -0.97 8.24 -1.69
CA ALA A 221 -1.39 8.37 -3.07
C ALA A 221 -1.90 7.04 -3.62
N PHE A 222 -2.97 7.09 -4.39
CA PHE A 222 -3.45 5.98 -5.20
C PHE A 222 -3.89 6.51 -6.56
N ILE A 223 -3.27 6.02 -7.61
CA ILE A 223 -3.52 6.41 -9.00
C ILE A 223 -4.07 5.20 -9.74
N THR A 224 -5.16 5.38 -10.44
CA THR A 224 -5.69 4.39 -11.39
C THR A 224 -5.24 4.74 -12.80
N TYR A 225 -5.02 3.75 -13.64
CA TYR A 225 -4.55 3.95 -14.99
C TYR A 225 -5.49 3.31 -16.03
N ARG A 226 -5.69 4.03 -17.11
CA ARG A 226 -6.37 3.51 -18.31
C ARG A 226 -5.46 3.62 -19.52
N GLN A 227 -5.55 2.66 -20.41
CA GLN A 227 -4.84 2.67 -21.67
C GLN A 227 -5.56 3.57 -22.68
N VAL A 228 -4.77 4.32 -23.45
CA VAL A 228 -5.27 5.12 -24.57
C VAL A 228 -4.38 4.88 -25.79
N ALA A 229 -4.97 4.97 -26.99
CA ALA A 229 -4.18 4.90 -28.23
C ALA A 229 -3.38 6.20 -28.41
N GLY A 230 -2.08 6.07 -28.50
CA GLY A 230 -1.19 7.18 -28.87
C GLY A 230 -1.25 7.48 -30.36
N LYS A 231 -0.88 8.69 -30.74
CA LYS A 231 -0.85 9.13 -32.16
C LYS A 231 0.17 8.34 -33.00
N ASP A 232 1.16 7.77 -32.35
CA ASP A 232 2.24 6.95 -32.94
C ASP A 232 1.90 5.45 -32.97
N GLY A 233 0.67 5.07 -32.60
CA GLY A 233 0.19 3.69 -32.51
C GLY A 233 0.66 2.95 -31.25
N ARG A 234 1.43 3.59 -30.36
CA ARG A 234 1.83 3.01 -29.08
C ARG A 234 0.72 3.16 -28.04
N VAL A 235 0.66 2.20 -27.11
CA VAL A 235 -0.21 2.34 -25.94
C VAL A 235 0.37 3.40 -25.01
N GLN A 236 -0.44 4.39 -24.70
CA GLN A 236 -0.17 5.35 -23.64
C GLN A 236 -1.06 5.06 -22.43
N VAL A 237 -0.67 5.52 -21.27
CA VAL A 237 -1.45 5.40 -20.05
C VAL A 237 -1.80 6.78 -19.50
N VAL A 238 -3.03 6.90 -19.01
CA VAL A 238 -3.52 8.12 -18.38
C VAL A 238 -3.91 7.77 -16.95
N GLY A 239 -3.28 8.45 -15.99
CA GLY A 239 -3.56 8.32 -14.58
C GLY A 239 -4.75 9.15 -14.14
N THR A 240 -5.40 8.72 -13.07
CA THR A 240 -6.42 9.48 -12.34
C THR A 240 -6.29 9.18 -10.86
N LYS A 241 -6.21 10.22 -10.05
CA LYS A 241 -6.18 10.06 -8.59
C LYS A 241 -7.48 9.43 -8.09
N LEU A 242 -7.36 8.49 -7.15
CA LEU A 242 -8.50 7.88 -6.49
C LEU A 242 -9.33 8.93 -5.71
N ARG A 243 -8.65 9.89 -5.10
CA ARG A 243 -9.26 10.99 -4.34
C ARG A 243 -8.58 12.31 -4.69
N GLN A 244 -9.36 13.37 -4.83
CA GLN A 244 -8.83 14.68 -5.15
C GLN A 244 -8.04 15.34 -4.00
N ASP A 245 -8.30 14.93 -2.75
CA ASP A 245 -7.58 15.40 -1.57
C ASP A 245 -6.19 14.73 -1.36
N MET A 246 -5.83 13.71 -2.14
CA MET A 246 -4.45 13.24 -2.27
C MET A 246 -3.64 14.28 -3.06
N ARG A 247 -2.51 14.75 -2.50
CA ARG A 247 -1.76 15.88 -3.10
C ARG A 247 -0.91 15.53 -4.31
N GLY A 248 -0.64 14.26 -4.56
CA GLY A 248 0.06 13.81 -5.76
C GLY A 248 -0.67 14.25 -7.05
N PHE A 249 0.01 14.20 -8.18
CA PHE A 249 -0.57 14.45 -9.51
C PHE A 249 -0.76 13.13 -10.26
N ASP A 250 -1.61 13.13 -11.29
CA ASP A 250 -2.04 11.91 -11.99
C ASP A 250 -0.88 11.13 -12.66
N GLY A 251 0.21 11.81 -13.02
CA GLY A 251 1.43 11.19 -13.57
C GLY A 251 2.50 10.82 -12.54
N HIS A 252 2.18 10.85 -11.27
CA HIS A 252 3.11 10.79 -10.13
C HIS A 252 4.15 9.66 -10.21
N PHE A 253 3.74 8.44 -10.59
CA PHE A 253 4.59 7.25 -10.63
C PHE A 253 5.12 6.90 -12.04
N LEU A 254 4.75 7.68 -13.05
CA LEU A 254 5.19 7.51 -14.44
C LEU A 254 6.49 8.24 -14.75
N GLN A 255 7.03 8.97 -13.81
CA GLN A 255 8.30 9.68 -13.88
C GLN A 255 9.08 9.49 -12.58
N PRO A 256 10.40 9.74 -12.56
CA PRO A 256 11.22 9.49 -11.39
C PRO A 256 10.67 10.15 -10.13
N PHE A 257 10.41 9.32 -9.12
CA PHE A 257 9.84 9.70 -7.84
C PHE A 257 10.80 9.37 -6.69
N ALA A 258 10.83 10.21 -5.69
CA ALA A 258 11.81 10.11 -4.61
C ALA A 258 11.57 8.92 -3.67
N LEU A 259 10.32 8.53 -3.47
CA LEU A 259 9.94 7.52 -2.48
C LEU A 259 9.64 6.17 -3.17
N ASP A 260 9.68 5.10 -2.39
CA ASP A 260 9.23 3.79 -2.84
C ASP A 260 7.70 3.72 -2.98
N PHE A 261 7.25 2.85 -3.86
CA PHE A 261 5.83 2.67 -4.14
C PHE A 261 5.53 1.29 -4.73
N PHE A 262 4.25 0.99 -4.85
CA PHE A 262 3.75 -0.23 -5.50
C PHE A 262 3.01 0.11 -6.77
N TYR A 263 3.09 -0.76 -7.78
CA TYR A 263 2.21 -0.70 -8.92
C TYR A 263 1.62 -2.06 -9.25
N VAL A 264 0.49 -2.05 -9.95
CA VAL A 264 -0.34 -3.23 -10.22
C VAL A 264 -0.52 -3.38 -11.70
N THR A 265 -0.27 -4.58 -12.22
CA THR A 265 -0.55 -4.97 -13.59
C THR A 265 -1.53 -6.13 -13.66
N ARG A 266 -2.35 -6.20 -14.71
CA ARG A 266 -3.15 -7.40 -15.00
C ARG A 266 -2.23 -8.55 -15.37
N LYS A 267 -2.54 -9.75 -14.91
CA LYS A 267 -1.96 -10.98 -15.46
C LYS A 267 -2.49 -11.19 -16.89
N LEU A 268 -1.59 -11.51 -17.79
CA LEU A 268 -1.89 -11.80 -19.19
C LEU A 268 -2.32 -13.27 -19.35
#